data_84ba2c447d3e7e0bed3e43f58676d88f
#
_entry.id   84ba2c447d3e7e0bed3e43f58676d88f
#
_cell.length_a   1.000
_cell.length_b   1.000
_cell.length_c   1.000
_cell.angle_alpha   90.00
_cell.angle_beta   90.00
_cell.angle_gamma   90.00
#
_symmetry.space_group_name_H-M   'P 1'
#
loop_
_entity.id
_entity.type
_entity.pdbx_description
1 polymer ?
#
loop_
_entity_poly.entity_id
_entity_poly.type
_entity_poly.pdbx_seq_one_letter_code
_entity_poly.pdbx_strand_id
1 'polypeptide(L)'
;MGARVAYLVVGLSVAACLVALFGCAGGNFNSGQRAPWRGKVEEACLTGGAVHASTYVTPMETIDGPGVCGLERPLRVSGLADGRVTVTPPATIGCPLTAALDRWIKTSVQPAAYRYFGSRVIEIGQIASYGCRGRNGNNWGRISEHAFGNALDIAAFRLANGQIITVANAWWRGTPREQAFLAAAFTGACQEFYTVLGPGSDRFHYNHIHVDLLLTNAEHGSHYCRPILRRGVPMAQAAGDPKTTASVTPLPFTGPGAD
;
A
#
# COMPACT_ATOMS: atom_id res chain seq x y z
N MET A 1 62.16 -27.89 51.38
CA MET A 1 62.01 -26.44 51.14
C MET A 1 61.59 -26.28 49.71
N GLY A 2 60.39 -26.16 49.36
CA GLY A 2 59.43 -25.11 49.30
C GLY A 2 59.42 -24.64 47.87
N ALA A 3 58.44 -25.05 47.09
CA ALA A 3 57.89 -24.30 45.96
C ALA A 3 56.44 -24.78 45.70
N ARG A 4 55.52 -24.13 46.39
CA ARG A 4 54.09 -24.10 46.02
C ARG A 4 53.81 -22.64 45.85
N VAL A 5 53.51 -22.21 44.64
CA VAL A 5 52.67 -21.02 44.29
C VAL A 5 52.51 -21.00 42.77
N ALA A 6 51.29 -20.68 42.35
CA ALA A 6 50.88 -20.26 41.02
C ALA A 6 50.10 -21.28 40.18
N TYR A 7 48.86 -21.56 40.59
CA TYR A 7 47.77 -21.91 39.67
C TYR A 7 46.45 -21.35 40.24
N LEU A 8 46.22 -20.07 40.08
CA LEU A 8 44.93 -19.49 40.42
C LEU A 8 44.86 -18.07 39.88
N VAL A 9 44.74 -17.89 38.58
CA VAL A 9 44.20 -16.65 37.96
C VAL A 9 44.07 -16.84 36.42
N VAL A 10 43.38 -17.82 35.93
CA VAL A 10 43.01 -17.90 34.50
C VAL A 10 41.53 -18.32 34.29
N GLY A 11 40.72 -18.26 35.31
CA GLY A 11 39.38 -18.77 35.26
C GLY A 11 38.24 -17.75 35.17
N LEU A 12 38.51 -16.43 35.03
CA LEU A 12 37.43 -15.41 35.17
C LEU A 12 37.25 -14.44 34.00
N SER A 13 37.91 -14.67 32.87
CA SER A 13 37.83 -13.71 31.74
C SER A 13 37.08 -14.21 30.51
N VAL A 14 36.48 -15.42 30.52
CA VAL A 14 35.77 -15.96 29.34
C VAL A 14 34.23 -15.90 29.49
N ALA A 15 33.72 -15.67 30.69
CA ALA A 15 32.26 -15.61 30.91
C ALA A 15 31.61 -14.24 30.64
N ALA A 16 32.39 -13.19 30.42
CA ALA A 16 31.89 -11.83 30.23
C ALA A 16 31.66 -11.42 28.75
N CYS A 17 32.14 -12.20 27.77
CA CYS A 17 31.99 -11.87 26.34
C CYS A 17 30.83 -12.56 25.61
N LEU A 18 30.03 -13.38 26.26
CA LEU A 18 28.90 -14.09 25.60
C LEU A 18 27.53 -13.47 25.82
N VAL A 19 27.41 -12.36 26.56
CA VAL A 19 26.13 -11.66 26.78
C VAL A 19 25.92 -10.46 25.85
N ALA A 20 26.89 -10.10 25.02
CA ALA A 20 26.83 -8.89 24.17
C ALA A 20 26.38 -9.16 22.71
N LEU A 21 25.92 -10.36 22.35
CA LEU A 21 25.52 -10.68 20.96
C LEU A 21 24.03 -10.90 20.74
N PHE A 22 23.16 -10.67 21.74
CA PHE A 22 21.71 -10.73 21.57
C PHE A 22 21.02 -9.38 21.76
N GLY A 23 21.59 -8.33 21.29
CA GLY A 23 20.97 -7.05 21.33
C GLY A 23 21.23 -6.28 20.06
N CYS A 24 20.32 -6.33 19.10
CA CYS A 24 20.05 -5.33 18.09
C CYS A 24 19.51 -5.97 16.80
N ALA A 25 18.43 -6.71 16.90
CA ALA A 25 17.56 -6.98 15.74
C ALA A 25 16.12 -6.57 16.08
N GLY A 26 15.97 -5.41 16.72
CA GLY A 26 14.72 -4.72 16.88
C GLY A 26 14.81 -3.44 16.05
N GLY A 27 14.27 -3.44 14.82
CA GLY A 27 13.99 -2.19 14.13
C GLY A 27 13.21 -1.31 15.09
N ASN A 28 13.64 -0.06 15.26
CA ASN A 28 12.95 0.95 16.07
C ASN A 28 11.59 1.32 15.45
N PHE A 29 10.71 0.33 15.28
CA PHE A 29 9.29 0.59 15.22
C PHE A 29 8.90 0.94 16.65
N ASN A 30 8.83 2.22 16.85
CA ASN A 30 8.50 2.90 18.07
C ASN A 30 7.76 1.98 19.07
N SER A 31 8.27 1.86 20.29
CA SER A 31 7.60 1.23 21.42
C SER A 31 6.27 1.93 21.82
N GLY A 32 5.74 2.79 20.96
CA GLY A 32 4.48 3.47 21.11
C GLY A 32 3.28 2.53 20.94
N GLN A 33 2.16 2.88 21.54
CA GLN A 33 0.88 2.24 21.29
C GLN A 33 0.25 2.81 20.02
N ARG A 34 -0.49 1.94 19.29
CA ARG A 34 -1.33 2.38 18.18
C ARG A 34 -2.33 3.44 18.67
N ALA A 35 -2.49 4.49 17.90
CA ALA A 35 -3.38 5.60 18.25
C ALA A 35 -4.83 5.10 18.45
N PRO A 36 -5.47 5.30 19.64
CA PRO A 36 -6.78 4.71 19.94
C PRO A 36 -7.91 5.18 19.02
N TRP A 37 -7.76 6.32 18.37
CA TRP A 37 -8.77 6.83 17.43
C TRP A 37 -8.91 5.96 16.17
N ARG A 38 -7.87 5.18 15.78
CA ARG A 38 -7.92 4.32 14.58
C ARG A 38 -9.00 3.25 14.71
N GLY A 39 -9.03 2.53 15.83
CA GLY A 39 -10.07 1.52 16.07
C GLY A 39 -11.49 2.12 16.13
N LYS A 40 -11.62 3.34 16.68
CA LYS A 40 -12.91 4.05 16.69
C LYS A 40 -13.41 4.40 15.29
N VAL A 41 -12.51 4.78 14.38
CA VAL A 41 -12.85 5.08 12.98
C VAL A 41 -13.21 3.81 12.22
N GLU A 42 -12.50 2.70 12.46
CA GLU A 42 -12.84 1.40 11.89
C GLU A 42 -14.24 0.94 12.35
N GLU A 43 -14.53 1.07 13.65
CA GLU A 43 -15.83 0.73 14.21
C GLU A 43 -16.95 1.61 13.67
N ALA A 44 -16.76 2.92 13.66
CA ALA A 44 -17.76 3.85 13.15
C ALA A 44 -18.08 3.59 11.67
N CYS A 45 -17.08 3.22 10.87
CA CYS A 45 -17.26 2.87 9.47
C CYS A 45 -18.15 1.60 9.30
N LEU A 46 -17.89 0.56 10.09
CA LEU A 46 -18.65 -0.69 10.03
C LEU A 46 -20.07 -0.52 10.58
N THR A 47 -20.23 0.12 11.74
CA THR A 47 -21.53 0.37 12.36
C THR A 47 -22.38 1.35 11.56
N GLY A 48 -21.75 2.29 10.87
CA GLY A 48 -22.40 3.21 9.92
C GLY A 48 -22.81 2.55 8.60
N GLY A 49 -22.49 1.26 8.39
CA GLY A 49 -22.89 0.52 7.18
C GLY A 49 -22.15 0.98 5.91
N ALA A 50 -21.00 1.65 6.03
CA ALA A 50 -20.25 2.08 4.85
C ALA A 50 -19.66 0.89 4.05
N VAL A 51 -19.44 -0.24 4.74
CA VAL A 51 -19.02 -1.52 4.15
C VAL A 51 -19.77 -2.64 4.88
N HIS A 52 -20.29 -3.60 4.12
CA HIS A 52 -20.98 -4.78 4.66
C HIS A 52 -20.15 -6.05 4.42
N ALA A 53 -20.20 -6.97 5.37
CA ALA A 53 -19.65 -8.31 5.18
C ALA A 53 -20.36 -9.02 4.03
N SER A 54 -19.60 -9.71 3.20
CA SER A 54 -20.09 -10.42 2.01
C SER A 54 -19.12 -11.54 1.64
N THR A 55 -19.41 -12.28 0.56
CA THR A 55 -18.45 -13.25 -0.01
C THR A 55 -17.15 -12.61 -0.50
N TYR A 56 -17.16 -11.29 -0.73
CA TYR A 56 -16.02 -10.52 -1.24
C TYR A 56 -15.32 -9.68 -0.18
N VAL A 57 -16.00 -9.42 0.94
CA VAL A 57 -15.48 -8.65 2.07
C VAL A 57 -15.72 -9.45 3.33
N THR A 58 -14.68 -10.10 3.81
CA THR A 58 -14.74 -11.02 4.95
C THR A 58 -14.02 -10.42 6.16
N PRO A 59 -14.69 -10.26 7.31
CA PRO A 59 -14.02 -9.90 8.55
C PRO A 59 -12.93 -10.91 8.92
N MET A 60 -11.85 -10.42 9.51
CA MET A 60 -10.73 -11.22 9.97
C MET A 60 -10.49 -10.96 11.46
N GLU A 61 -9.70 -11.84 12.09
CA GLU A 61 -9.22 -11.62 13.46
C GLU A 61 -8.34 -10.36 13.52
N THR A 62 -8.37 -9.69 14.67
CA THR A 62 -7.52 -8.53 14.96
C THR A 62 -6.06 -8.83 14.65
N ILE A 63 -5.39 -7.92 13.98
CA ILE A 63 -3.96 -8.01 13.71
C ILE A 63 -3.23 -7.15 14.73
N ASP A 64 -2.52 -7.80 15.65
CA ASP A 64 -1.58 -7.16 16.57
C ASP A 64 -0.16 -7.34 16.04
N GLY A 65 0.33 -6.29 15.39
CA GLY A 65 1.69 -6.26 14.89
C GLY A 65 2.66 -5.72 15.93
N PRO A 66 3.97 -5.71 15.63
CA PRO A 66 4.97 -5.13 16.52
C PRO A 66 4.79 -3.61 16.67
N GLY A 67 4.94 -3.13 17.91
CA GLY A 67 4.85 -1.69 18.23
C GLY A 67 3.48 -1.11 17.91
N VAL A 68 3.46 -0.07 17.06
CA VAL A 68 2.21 0.63 16.68
C VAL A 68 1.45 -0.05 15.54
N CYS A 69 2.04 -1.04 14.87
CA CYS A 69 1.40 -1.72 13.74
C CYS A 69 0.15 -2.49 14.20
N GLY A 70 -0.80 -2.61 13.31
CA GLY A 70 -1.97 -3.47 13.51
C GLY A 70 -3.26 -2.85 13.01
N LEU A 71 -4.31 -3.64 13.06
CA LEU A 71 -5.64 -3.32 12.57
C LEU A 71 -6.65 -4.04 13.45
N GLU A 72 -7.55 -3.30 14.10
CA GLU A 72 -8.48 -3.87 15.08
C GLU A 72 -9.59 -4.68 14.42
N ARG A 73 -10.08 -4.19 13.29
CA ARG A 73 -11.16 -4.82 12.52
C ARG A 73 -10.75 -5.01 11.06
N PRO A 74 -9.77 -5.91 10.80
CA PRO A 74 -9.30 -6.15 9.45
C PRO A 74 -10.37 -6.81 8.59
N LEU A 75 -10.38 -6.43 7.32
CA LEU A 75 -11.20 -7.03 6.30
C LEU A 75 -10.28 -7.67 5.24
N ARG A 76 -10.61 -8.91 4.87
CA ARG A 76 -10.08 -9.54 3.67
C ARG A 76 -10.98 -9.16 2.50
N VAL A 77 -10.47 -8.32 1.61
CA VAL A 77 -11.20 -7.77 0.47
C VAL A 77 -10.73 -8.45 -0.80
N SER A 78 -11.56 -9.31 -1.37
CA SER A 78 -11.32 -9.99 -2.65
C SER A 78 -12.13 -9.39 -3.80
N GLY A 79 -13.04 -8.45 -3.50
CA GLY A 79 -13.82 -7.75 -4.50
C GLY A 79 -14.43 -6.47 -3.95
N LEU A 80 -14.60 -5.50 -4.84
CA LEU A 80 -15.16 -4.18 -4.61
C LEU A 80 -16.39 -3.98 -5.52
N ALA A 81 -17.15 -2.92 -5.29
CA ALA A 81 -18.37 -2.61 -6.04
C ALA A 81 -19.33 -3.82 -6.10
N ASP A 82 -19.62 -4.42 -4.94
CA ASP A 82 -20.46 -5.62 -4.78
C ASP A 82 -19.94 -6.83 -5.59
N GLY A 83 -18.62 -7.03 -5.58
CA GLY A 83 -17.97 -8.13 -6.28
C GLY A 83 -17.82 -7.94 -7.79
N ARG A 84 -18.24 -6.80 -8.33
CA ARG A 84 -18.10 -6.51 -9.77
C ARG A 84 -16.66 -6.19 -10.20
N VAL A 85 -15.79 -5.88 -9.26
CA VAL A 85 -14.37 -5.62 -9.46
C VAL A 85 -13.57 -6.47 -8.50
N THR A 86 -12.93 -7.51 -9.00
CA THR A 86 -12.05 -8.39 -8.22
C THR A 86 -10.80 -7.63 -7.75
N VAL A 87 -10.31 -7.94 -6.56
CA VAL A 87 -9.02 -7.45 -6.03
C VAL A 87 -8.05 -8.61 -5.95
N THR A 88 -6.96 -8.55 -6.73
CA THR A 88 -6.01 -9.66 -6.88
C THR A 88 -4.57 -9.22 -6.56
N PRO A 89 -3.87 -9.92 -5.66
CA PRO A 89 -4.41 -10.84 -4.66
C PRO A 89 -5.39 -10.13 -3.70
N PRO A 90 -6.22 -10.87 -2.93
CA PRO A 90 -7.09 -10.25 -1.94
C PRO A 90 -6.32 -9.35 -0.98
N ALA A 91 -6.86 -8.17 -0.70
CA ALA A 91 -6.23 -7.18 0.17
C ALA A 91 -6.66 -7.35 1.63
N THR A 92 -5.72 -7.14 2.56
CA THR A 92 -6.02 -6.99 3.99
C THR A 92 -6.01 -5.49 4.31
N ILE A 93 -7.20 -4.92 4.52
CA ILE A 93 -7.38 -3.48 4.72
C ILE A 93 -8.55 -3.20 5.67
N GLY A 94 -8.65 -1.96 6.17
CA GLY A 94 -9.74 -1.52 7.05
C GLY A 94 -10.98 -1.05 6.27
N CYS A 95 -12.10 -0.96 7.00
CA CYS A 95 -13.38 -0.48 6.47
C CYS A 95 -13.28 0.91 5.81
N PRO A 96 -12.63 1.93 6.39
CA PRO A 96 -12.56 3.27 5.77
C PRO A 96 -11.92 3.25 4.38
N LEU A 97 -10.81 2.50 4.23
CA LEU A 97 -10.13 2.39 2.95
C LEU A 97 -10.96 1.60 1.92
N THR A 98 -11.63 0.52 2.37
CA THR A 98 -12.54 -0.25 1.51
C THR A 98 -13.65 0.63 0.95
N ALA A 99 -14.30 1.43 1.79
CA ALA A 99 -15.36 2.35 1.38
C ALA A 99 -14.85 3.43 0.41
N ALA A 100 -13.65 3.97 0.64
CA ALA A 100 -13.03 4.94 -0.26
C ALA A 100 -12.70 4.34 -1.63
N LEU A 101 -12.18 3.10 -1.66
CA LEU A 101 -11.93 2.37 -2.90
C LEU A 101 -13.22 2.14 -3.70
N ASP A 102 -14.30 1.75 -3.04
CA ASP A 102 -15.61 1.57 -3.68
C ASP A 102 -16.11 2.86 -4.34
N ARG A 103 -16.03 3.98 -3.62
CA ARG A 103 -16.41 5.29 -4.17
C ARG A 103 -15.52 5.67 -5.35
N TRP A 104 -14.20 5.56 -5.20
CA TRP A 104 -13.26 5.89 -6.27
C TRP A 104 -13.47 5.05 -7.54
N ILE A 105 -13.71 3.74 -7.38
CA ILE A 105 -14.05 2.87 -8.53
C ILE A 105 -15.31 3.39 -9.23
N LYS A 106 -16.36 3.66 -8.47
CA LYS A 106 -17.67 4.10 -8.99
C LYS A 106 -17.59 5.46 -9.67
N THR A 107 -16.91 6.43 -9.05
CA THR A 107 -16.95 7.84 -9.48
C THR A 107 -15.85 8.22 -10.46
N SER A 108 -14.76 7.44 -10.52
CA SER A 108 -13.58 7.81 -11.30
C SER A 108 -13.09 6.70 -12.23
N VAL A 109 -12.84 5.50 -11.70
CA VAL A 109 -12.22 4.41 -12.49
C VAL A 109 -13.17 3.91 -13.57
N GLN A 110 -14.40 3.57 -13.21
CA GLN A 110 -15.38 3.04 -14.17
C GLN A 110 -15.76 4.07 -15.25
N PRO A 111 -16.08 5.34 -14.92
CA PRO A 111 -16.30 6.36 -15.94
C PRO A 111 -15.12 6.55 -16.88
N ALA A 112 -13.87 6.54 -16.36
CA ALA A 112 -12.68 6.65 -17.19
C ALA A 112 -12.52 5.41 -18.12
N ALA A 113 -12.74 4.20 -17.61
CA ALA A 113 -12.66 2.99 -18.41
C ALA A 113 -13.66 2.98 -19.56
N TYR A 114 -14.92 3.35 -19.30
CA TYR A 114 -15.91 3.48 -20.36
C TYR A 114 -15.55 4.56 -21.37
N ARG A 115 -15.07 5.71 -20.89
CA ARG A 115 -14.71 6.85 -21.76
C ARG A 115 -13.60 6.48 -22.75
N TYR A 116 -12.56 5.80 -22.30
CA TYR A 116 -11.38 5.55 -23.12
C TYR A 116 -11.41 4.20 -23.84
N PHE A 117 -12.15 3.21 -23.32
CA PHE A 117 -12.14 1.85 -23.87
C PHE A 117 -13.52 1.29 -24.22
N GLY A 118 -14.61 1.96 -23.86
CA GLY A 118 -15.96 1.41 -24.01
C GLY A 118 -16.18 0.14 -23.18
N SER A 119 -15.35 -0.11 -22.18
CA SER A 119 -15.30 -1.34 -21.39
C SER A 119 -15.12 -1.02 -19.92
N ARG A 120 -15.71 -1.82 -19.04
CA ARG A 120 -15.58 -1.65 -17.59
C ARG A 120 -14.29 -2.29 -17.06
N VAL A 121 -13.77 -1.78 -15.94
CA VAL A 121 -12.79 -2.49 -15.13
C VAL A 121 -13.50 -3.63 -14.39
N ILE A 122 -12.91 -4.82 -14.43
CA ILE A 122 -13.40 -6.03 -13.74
C ILE A 122 -12.43 -6.52 -12.67
N GLU A 123 -11.18 -6.02 -12.67
CA GLU A 123 -10.17 -6.42 -11.69
C GLU A 123 -9.17 -5.30 -11.44
N ILE A 124 -8.76 -5.19 -10.19
CA ILE A 124 -7.62 -4.38 -9.74
C ILE A 124 -6.53 -5.34 -9.26
N GLY A 125 -5.36 -5.28 -9.91
CA GLY A 125 -4.14 -5.93 -9.44
C GLY A 125 -3.43 -5.06 -8.41
N GLN A 126 -3.28 -5.55 -7.19
CA GLN A 126 -2.56 -4.87 -6.12
C GLN A 126 -1.26 -5.60 -5.78
N ILE A 127 -0.27 -4.88 -5.26
CA ILE A 127 1.05 -5.44 -4.90
C ILE A 127 1.38 -5.28 -3.42
N ALA A 128 0.66 -4.44 -2.69
CA ALA A 128 0.78 -4.34 -1.24
C ALA A 128 -0.49 -3.78 -0.61
N SER A 129 -0.90 -4.39 0.51
CA SER A 129 -1.96 -3.96 1.40
C SER A 129 -1.42 -3.84 2.84
N TYR A 130 -1.98 -4.52 3.84
CA TYR A 130 -1.40 -4.51 5.18
C TYR A 130 0.05 -5.03 5.19
N GLY A 131 0.92 -4.30 5.88
CA GLY A 131 2.30 -4.71 6.12
C GLY A 131 2.97 -3.78 7.13
N CYS A 132 3.46 -4.34 8.24
CA CYS A 132 4.15 -3.59 9.28
C CYS A 132 5.53 -3.15 8.80
N ARG A 133 5.63 -1.90 8.37
CA ARG A 133 6.87 -1.31 7.84
C ARG A 133 6.83 0.21 7.97
N GLY A 134 7.98 0.84 7.97
CA GLY A 134 8.10 2.28 7.76
C GLY A 134 7.80 2.68 6.31
N ARG A 135 7.71 3.96 6.05
CA ARG A 135 7.53 4.50 4.70
C ARG A 135 8.70 4.06 3.81
N ASN A 136 8.39 3.76 2.55
CA ASN A 136 9.36 3.31 1.55
C ASN A 136 10.09 2.01 1.94
N GLY A 137 9.45 1.14 2.72
CA GLY A 137 10.02 -0.14 3.14
C GLY A 137 11.11 -0.04 4.20
N ASN A 138 11.37 1.13 4.77
CA ASN A 138 12.36 1.31 5.82
C ASN A 138 11.92 0.65 7.13
N ASN A 139 12.91 0.15 7.90
CA ASN A 139 12.68 -0.37 9.24
C ASN A 139 12.78 0.71 10.33
N TRP A 140 12.91 1.98 9.95
CA TRP A 140 13.06 3.14 10.83
C TRP A 140 12.40 4.37 10.21
N GLY A 141 12.09 5.37 11.03
CA GLY A 141 11.46 6.59 10.58
C GLY A 141 9.92 6.57 10.72
N ARG A 142 9.22 7.29 9.86
CA ARG A 142 7.76 7.37 9.90
C ARG A 142 7.11 6.05 9.47
N ILE A 143 6.15 5.59 10.25
CA ILE A 143 5.36 4.41 9.92
C ILE A 143 4.52 4.66 8.67
N SER A 144 4.39 3.63 7.83
CA SER A 144 3.54 3.62 6.65
C SER A 144 2.07 3.39 7.02
N GLU A 145 1.13 3.95 6.27
CA GLU A 145 -0.30 3.66 6.42
C GLU A 145 -0.65 2.20 6.08
N HIS A 146 0.20 1.48 5.34
CA HIS A 146 0.10 0.03 5.20
C HIS A 146 0.13 -0.71 6.53
N ALA A 147 0.89 -0.21 7.51
CA ALA A 147 0.99 -0.81 8.84
C ALA A 147 -0.31 -0.76 9.67
N PHE A 148 -1.31 -0.05 9.15
CA PHE A 148 -2.62 0.12 9.76
C PHE A 148 -3.75 -0.37 8.85
N GLY A 149 -3.45 -1.10 7.77
CA GLY A 149 -4.44 -1.51 6.77
C GLY A 149 -5.17 -0.33 6.10
N ASN A 150 -4.50 0.82 6.04
CA ASN A 150 -5.08 2.08 5.58
C ASN A 150 -4.44 2.58 4.27
N ALA A 151 -3.77 1.69 3.54
CA ALA A 151 -3.15 1.95 2.25
C ALA A 151 -3.25 0.74 1.31
N LEU A 152 -3.23 1.02 0.00
CA LEU A 152 -3.21 0.02 -1.07
C LEU A 152 -2.29 0.48 -2.20
N ASP A 153 -1.45 -0.43 -2.70
CA ASP A 153 -0.57 -0.22 -3.84
C ASP A 153 -1.15 -0.90 -5.08
N ILE A 154 -1.64 -0.12 -6.04
CA ILE A 154 -2.37 -0.59 -7.22
C ILE A 154 -1.44 -0.63 -8.41
N ALA A 155 -1.22 -1.82 -8.98
CA ALA A 155 -0.26 -2.03 -10.08
C ALA A 155 -0.93 -2.22 -11.44
N ALA A 156 -2.20 -2.65 -11.50
CA ALA A 156 -2.86 -2.96 -12.76
C ALA A 156 -4.38 -2.85 -12.70
N PHE A 157 -4.98 -2.68 -13.86
CA PHE A 157 -6.41 -2.73 -14.12
C PHE A 157 -6.68 -3.71 -15.26
N ARG A 158 -7.62 -4.66 -15.07
CA ARG A 158 -8.11 -5.53 -16.13
C ARG A 158 -9.49 -5.08 -16.56
N LEU A 159 -9.69 -4.96 -17.86
CA LEU A 159 -10.96 -4.58 -18.48
C LEU A 159 -11.77 -5.84 -18.87
N ALA A 160 -13.08 -5.71 -18.98
CA ALA A 160 -13.97 -6.79 -19.40
C ALA A 160 -13.73 -7.28 -20.83
N ASN A 161 -13.08 -6.47 -21.68
CA ASN A 161 -12.66 -6.87 -23.01
C ASN A 161 -11.33 -7.67 -23.04
N GLY A 162 -10.78 -8.01 -21.87
CA GLY A 162 -9.53 -8.76 -21.69
C GLY A 162 -8.26 -7.93 -21.64
N GLN A 163 -8.32 -6.63 -21.96
CA GLN A 163 -7.13 -5.75 -21.89
C GLN A 163 -6.65 -5.58 -20.47
N ILE A 164 -5.33 -5.64 -20.24
CA ILE A 164 -4.67 -5.36 -18.96
C ILE A 164 -3.84 -4.09 -19.12
N ILE A 165 -4.07 -3.13 -18.23
CA ILE A 165 -3.33 -1.86 -18.17
C ILE A 165 -2.49 -1.88 -16.91
N THR A 166 -1.17 -2.07 -17.05
CA THR A 166 -0.25 -2.02 -15.91
C THR A 166 0.30 -0.62 -15.72
N VAL A 167 0.37 -0.16 -14.49
CA VAL A 167 0.91 1.17 -14.16
C VAL A 167 2.37 1.26 -14.63
N ALA A 168 3.19 0.22 -14.38
CA ALA A 168 4.60 0.19 -14.75
C ALA A 168 4.85 0.47 -16.25
N ASN A 169 4.03 -0.09 -17.11
CA ASN A 169 4.23 0.02 -18.56
C ASN A 169 3.46 1.20 -19.14
N ALA A 170 2.18 1.32 -18.77
CA ALA A 170 1.27 2.24 -19.44
C ALA A 170 1.46 3.69 -18.97
N TRP A 171 2.00 3.93 -17.79
CA TRP A 171 2.18 5.30 -17.29
C TRP A 171 3.03 6.17 -18.24
N TRP A 172 4.17 5.64 -18.67
CA TRP A 172 5.10 6.37 -19.54
C TRP A 172 5.06 5.96 -21.00
N ARG A 173 4.76 4.67 -21.27
CA ARG A 173 4.94 4.06 -22.59
C ARG A 173 3.64 3.47 -23.15
N GLY A 174 2.53 3.62 -22.44
CA GLY A 174 1.22 3.18 -22.91
C GLY A 174 0.73 3.98 -24.11
N THR A 175 -0.30 3.45 -24.76
CA THR A 175 -1.04 4.20 -25.76
C THR A 175 -1.63 5.48 -25.17
N PRO A 176 -1.97 6.48 -25.98
CA PRO A 176 -2.61 7.70 -25.47
C PRO A 176 -3.89 7.44 -24.67
N ARG A 177 -4.64 6.37 -25.00
CA ARG A 177 -5.85 5.97 -24.26
C ARG A 177 -5.53 5.41 -22.87
N GLU A 178 -4.51 4.57 -22.77
CA GLU A 178 -4.05 3.99 -21.49
C GLU A 178 -3.50 5.08 -20.57
N GLN A 179 -2.69 5.98 -21.11
CA GLN A 179 -2.18 7.11 -20.34
C GLN A 179 -3.32 8.04 -19.88
N ALA A 180 -4.29 8.34 -20.74
CA ALA A 180 -5.44 9.15 -20.37
C ALA A 180 -6.34 8.49 -19.31
N PHE A 181 -6.51 7.17 -19.39
CA PHE A 181 -7.21 6.39 -18.39
C PHE A 181 -6.50 6.46 -17.03
N LEU A 182 -5.19 6.18 -16.99
CA LEU A 182 -4.41 6.21 -15.76
C LEU A 182 -4.38 7.62 -15.16
N ALA A 183 -4.27 8.67 -15.99
CA ALA A 183 -4.33 10.06 -15.54
C ALA A 183 -5.69 10.40 -14.92
N ALA A 184 -6.79 9.95 -15.52
CA ALA A 184 -8.14 10.17 -15.00
C ALA A 184 -8.36 9.41 -13.69
N ALA A 185 -7.95 8.13 -13.61
CA ALA A 185 -8.02 7.32 -12.40
C ALA A 185 -7.19 7.95 -11.27
N PHE A 186 -5.96 8.37 -11.56
CA PHE A 186 -5.08 9.05 -10.61
C PHE A 186 -5.67 10.39 -10.12
N THR A 187 -6.18 11.21 -11.03
CA THR A 187 -6.80 12.49 -10.66
C THR A 187 -8.02 12.28 -9.75
N GLY A 188 -8.84 11.27 -10.05
CA GLY A 188 -9.96 10.90 -9.19
C GLY A 188 -9.51 10.36 -7.84
N ALA A 189 -8.40 9.59 -7.80
CA ALA A 189 -7.79 9.17 -6.55
C ALA A 189 -7.37 10.37 -5.69
N CYS A 190 -6.79 11.41 -6.28
CA CYS A 190 -6.43 12.63 -5.57
C CYS A 190 -7.61 13.39 -4.95
N GLN A 191 -8.83 13.13 -5.40
CA GLN A 191 -10.05 13.70 -4.81
C GLN A 191 -10.59 12.85 -3.67
N GLU A 192 -10.36 11.54 -3.71
CA GLU A 192 -10.92 10.57 -2.77
C GLU A 192 -9.98 10.24 -1.61
N PHE A 193 -8.67 10.15 -1.88
CA PHE A 193 -7.66 9.72 -0.91
C PHE A 193 -6.83 10.90 -0.42
N TYR A 194 -6.25 10.76 0.77
CA TYR A 194 -5.43 11.80 1.36
C TYR A 194 -4.03 11.88 0.75
N THR A 195 -3.37 10.72 0.61
CA THR A 195 -2.08 10.61 -0.10
C THR A 195 -2.27 9.78 -1.36
N VAL A 196 -1.80 10.29 -2.48
CA VAL A 196 -1.74 9.56 -3.74
C VAL A 196 -0.37 9.75 -4.36
N LEU A 197 0.35 8.64 -4.55
CA LEU A 197 1.67 8.64 -5.16
C LEU A 197 1.66 7.72 -6.39
N GLY A 198 2.26 8.17 -7.46
CA GLY A 198 2.38 7.40 -8.70
C GLY A 198 3.75 7.57 -9.34
N PRO A 199 4.00 6.96 -10.50
CA PRO A 199 5.28 7.08 -11.18
C PRO A 199 5.65 8.54 -11.46
N GLY A 200 6.87 8.92 -11.03
CA GLY A 200 7.33 10.30 -11.06
C GLY A 200 7.19 11.05 -9.73
N SER A 201 6.58 10.46 -8.71
CA SER A 201 6.59 11.02 -7.34
C SER A 201 7.95 10.84 -6.67
N ASP A 202 8.48 9.64 -6.72
CA ASP A 202 9.78 9.22 -6.23
C ASP A 202 10.22 7.86 -6.83
N ARG A 203 11.38 7.36 -6.42
CA ARG A 203 11.94 6.10 -6.93
C ARG A 203 11.21 4.83 -6.46
N PHE A 204 10.38 4.91 -5.43
CA PHE A 204 9.70 3.75 -4.85
C PHE A 204 8.33 3.50 -5.49
N HIS A 205 7.72 4.54 -6.08
CA HIS A 205 6.38 4.48 -6.69
C HIS A 205 6.44 4.44 -8.23
N TYR A 206 7.47 3.83 -8.81
CA TYR A 206 7.69 3.81 -10.28
C TYR A 206 6.74 2.87 -11.03
N ASN A 207 6.11 1.91 -10.37
CA ASN A 207 5.35 0.83 -10.99
C ASN A 207 3.92 0.65 -10.45
N HIS A 208 3.46 1.52 -9.55
CA HIS A 208 2.13 1.44 -8.94
C HIS A 208 1.59 2.81 -8.57
N ILE A 209 0.30 2.85 -8.28
CA ILE A 209 -0.35 3.99 -7.64
C ILE A 209 -0.60 3.59 -6.19
N HIS A 210 0.07 4.27 -5.27
CA HIS A 210 -0.19 4.19 -3.84
C HIS A 210 -1.35 5.12 -3.49
N VAL A 211 -2.31 4.63 -2.73
CA VAL A 211 -3.39 5.41 -2.14
C VAL A 211 -3.47 5.16 -0.65
N ASP A 212 -3.65 6.21 0.16
CA ASP A 212 -3.90 6.09 1.59
C ASP A 212 -4.89 7.15 2.11
N LEU A 213 -5.46 6.86 3.27
CA LEU A 213 -6.30 7.77 4.03
C LEU A 213 -5.54 8.28 5.25
N LEU A 214 -4.36 8.89 5.08
CA LEU A 214 -3.58 9.41 6.21
C LEU A 214 -4.47 10.23 7.14
N LEU A 215 -5.10 9.54 8.11
CA LEU A 215 -5.92 10.18 9.12
C LEU A 215 -4.98 10.84 10.13
N THR A 216 -4.71 12.11 9.93
CA THR A 216 -4.07 12.95 10.95
C THR A 216 -5.15 13.63 11.77
N ASN A 217 -4.83 13.99 13.03
CA ASN A 217 -5.70 14.85 13.84
C ASN A 217 -5.87 16.27 13.25
N ALA A 218 -5.29 16.53 12.09
CA ALA A 218 -5.39 17.80 11.41
C ALA A 218 -6.70 17.86 10.63
N GLU A 219 -7.66 18.55 11.16
CA GLU A 219 -8.98 18.81 10.58
C GLU A 219 -8.93 19.47 9.19
N HIS A 220 -7.75 19.80 8.66
CA HIS A 220 -7.58 20.57 7.42
C HIS A 220 -6.28 20.24 6.67
N GLY A 221 -5.88 18.99 6.59
CA GLY A 221 -4.73 18.61 5.77
C GLY A 221 -5.04 18.66 4.27
N SER A 222 -4.23 19.37 3.50
CA SER A 222 -4.31 19.31 2.03
C SER A 222 -3.95 17.93 1.54
N HIS A 223 -4.71 17.41 0.56
CA HIS A 223 -4.39 16.16 -0.12
C HIS A 223 -2.97 16.22 -0.69
N TYR A 224 -2.20 15.16 -0.47
CA TYR A 224 -0.84 15.04 -1.00
C TYR A 224 -0.82 14.15 -2.22
N CYS A 225 -0.83 14.79 -3.41
CA CYS A 225 -0.83 14.10 -4.69
C CYS A 225 0.47 14.37 -5.46
N ARG A 226 1.17 13.32 -5.84
CA ARG A 226 2.38 13.38 -6.68
C ARG A 226 2.40 12.21 -7.67
N PRO A 227 2.82 12.44 -8.94
CA PRO A 227 3.19 13.73 -9.53
C PRO A 227 1.98 14.66 -9.72
N ILE A 228 2.24 15.95 -9.92
CA ILE A 228 1.19 16.89 -10.29
C ILE A 228 0.92 16.72 -11.80
N LEU A 229 -0.26 16.16 -12.14
CA LEU A 229 -0.67 16.03 -13.53
C LEU A 229 -1.27 17.34 -14.03
N ARG A 230 -0.71 17.90 -15.09
CA ARG A 230 -1.27 19.10 -15.74
C ARG A 230 -2.35 18.70 -16.74
N ARG A 231 -3.50 19.40 -16.72
CA ARG A 231 -4.57 19.16 -17.69
C ARG A 231 -4.05 19.38 -19.12
N GLY A 232 -4.33 18.43 -20.01
CA GLY A 232 -3.98 18.52 -21.43
C GLY A 232 -2.52 18.23 -21.78
N VAL A 233 -1.68 17.93 -20.78
CA VAL A 233 -0.29 17.52 -21.01
C VAL A 233 -0.20 16.00 -20.89
N PRO A 234 0.38 15.28 -21.88
CA PRO A 234 0.63 13.85 -21.76
C PRO A 234 1.43 13.53 -20.51
N MET A 235 1.17 12.39 -19.86
CA MET A 235 1.83 12.00 -18.60
C MET A 235 3.35 12.02 -18.71
N ALA A 236 3.91 11.59 -19.85
CA ALA A 236 5.33 11.61 -20.13
C ALA A 236 5.97 13.02 -20.03
N GLN A 237 5.18 14.07 -20.28
CA GLN A 237 5.66 15.46 -20.21
C GLN A 237 5.35 16.13 -18.87
N ALA A 238 4.35 15.62 -18.12
CA ALA A 238 3.90 16.24 -16.86
C ALA A 238 4.86 16.07 -15.71
N ALA A 239 5.66 15.00 -15.71
CA ALA A 239 6.49 14.59 -14.56
C ALA A 239 8.00 14.80 -14.76
N GLY A 240 8.44 15.44 -15.87
CA GLY A 240 9.87 15.53 -16.17
C GLY A 240 10.47 14.15 -16.46
N ASP A 241 11.18 14.01 -17.56
CA ASP A 241 11.77 12.74 -17.98
C ASP A 241 12.65 12.13 -16.84
N PRO A 242 12.29 11.01 -16.22
CA PRO A 242 13.16 10.41 -15.25
C PRO A 242 14.37 9.87 -16.04
N LYS A 243 15.49 10.54 -15.97
CA LYS A 243 16.78 9.96 -16.34
C LYS A 243 17.04 8.79 -15.39
N THR A 244 16.44 7.66 -15.67
CA THR A 244 16.68 6.43 -14.90
C THR A 244 16.63 5.25 -15.82
N THR A 245 17.76 4.88 -16.29
CA THR A 245 18.18 3.56 -16.70
C THR A 245 18.08 2.61 -15.48
N ALA A 246 16.95 2.04 -15.24
CA ALA A 246 16.82 0.79 -14.54
C ALA A 246 15.94 -0.10 -15.42
N SER A 247 16.57 -1.01 -16.12
CA SER A 247 15.89 -2.12 -16.78
C SER A 247 15.30 -3.00 -15.68
N VAL A 248 14.05 -2.78 -15.36
CA VAL A 248 13.30 -3.63 -14.43
C VAL A 248 12.48 -4.57 -15.30
N THR A 249 12.82 -5.83 -15.26
CA THR A 249 11.99 -6.90 -15.84
C THR A 249 10.63 -6.86 -15.15
N PRO A 250 9.52 -6.69 -15.87
CA PRO A 250 8.19 -6.71 -15.27
C PRO A 250 7.98 -8.07 -14.62
N LEU A 251 7.59 -8.07 -13.34
CA LEU A 251 7.07 -9.29 -12.73
C LEU A 251 5.84 -9.73 -13.54
N PRO A 252 5.74 -10.99 -13.95
CA PRO A 252 4.57 -11.47 -14.63
C PRO A 252 3.36 -11.34 -13.68
N PHE A 253 2.36 -10.60 -14.12
CA PHE A 253 1.06 -10.60 -13.47
C PHE A 253 0.40 -11.96 -13.79
N THR A 254 0.67 -12.95 -12.95
CA THR A 254 0.02 -14.26 -13.01
C THR A 254 -1.35 -14.10 -12.36
N GLY A 255 -2.35 -13.75 -13.16
CA GLY A 255 -3.73 -13.99 -12.78
C GLY A 255 -3.95 -15.51 -12.61
N PRO A 256 -4.90 -15.95 -11.78
CA PRO A 256 -5.21 -17.37 -11.65
C PRO A 256 -5.51 -17.92 -13.04
N GLY A 257 -4.77 -18.98 -13.41
CA GLY A 257 -4.94 -19.67 -14.68
C GLY A 257 -6.39 -20.12 -14.85
N ALA A 258 -6.87 -20.00 -16.04
CA ALA A 258 -8.05 -20.73 -16.48
C ALA A 258 -7.64 -22.22 -16.58
N ASP A 259 -8.08 -23.02 -15.62
CA ASP A 259 -8.32 -24.46 -15.75
C ASP A 259 -9.82 -24.69 -15.60
#